data_a6777c8449781631b185eaecbd0f58af
#
_entry.id   a6777c8449781631b185eaecbd0f58af
#
_cell.length_a   1.000
_cell.length_b   1.000
_cell.length_c   1.000
_cell.angle_alpha   90.00
_cell.angle_beta   90.00
_cell.angle_gamma   90.00
#
_symmetry.space_group_name_H-M   'P 1'
#
loop_
_entity.id
_entity.type
_entity.pdbx_description
1 polymer ?
#
loop_
_entity_poly.entity_id
_entity_poly.type
_entity_poly.pdbx_seq_one_letter_code
_entity_poly.pdbx_strand_id
1 'polypeptide(L)'
;MLQENNNCVIDTEMRDIMGKSVYIAEKPSVAQEFAKALHVNFTRKDGYLEGGDHIVTWCVGHLVTMSYPDAYDPNLKRWSFDTLPFIPKEFKYEVIPAVAKQFNIVKDILTRDDVEYIYVCTDSGREGEYIYRLVRQEAGVKGKKERRVWIDSQTEEEILKGINTAKDISEYDNLSDSAYLRAKEDYLMGINFSRAVSYTHLRAHETKANL
;
A
#
# COMPACT_ATOMS: atom_id res chain seq x y z
N MET A 1 -24.99 44.35 8.15
CA MET A 1 -25.05 42.90 7.86
C MET A 1 -23.95 42.58 6.86
N LEU A 2 -22.79 42.19 7.38
CA LEU A 2 -21.62 41.83 6.60
C LEU A 2 -21.67 40.31 6.42
N GLN A 3 -21.82 39.85 5.20
CA GLN A 3 -21.60 38.45 4.84
C GLN A 3 -20.08 38.20 4.87
N GLU A 4 -19.64 37.47 5.83
CA GLU A 4 -18.27 36.91 5.84
C GLU A 4 -18.23 35.78 4.80
N ASN A 5 -17.51 36.07 3.71
CA ASN A 5 -17.08 35.08 2.75
C ASN A 5 -16.05 34.16 3.43
N ASN A 6 -16.49 32.99 3.87
CA ASN A 6 -15.59 31.90 4.22
C ASN A 6 -14.96 31.31 2.95
N ASN A 7 -14.07 32.05 2.31
CA ASN A 7 -13.07 31.46 1.45
C ASN A 7 -12.06 30.78 2.37
N CYS A 8 -12.12 29.44 2.41
CA CYS A 8 -11.10 28.63 2.99
C CYS A 8 -9.80 28.91 2.24
N VAL A 9 -9.01 29.81 2.84
CA VAL A 9 -7.66 30.15 2.37
C VAL A 9 -6.82 28.91 2.61
N ILE A 10 -6.58 28.15 1.54
CA ILE A 10 -5.47 27.19 1.53
C ILE A 10 -4.24 28.04 1.71
N ASP A 11 -3.61 27.89 2.87
CA ASP A 11 -2.63 28.79 3.42
C ASP A 11 -1.51 29.07 2.40
N THR A 12 -1.14 30.32 2.31
CA THR A 12 -0.19 30.88 1.33
C THR A 12 1.23 30.29 1.46
N GLU A 13 1.49 29.52 2.53
CA GLU A 13 2.77 28.83 2.75
C GLU A 13 2.98 27.60 1.83
N MET A 14 1.95 27.09 1.13
CA MET A 14 2.10 26.00 0.17
C MET A 14 2.54 26.45 -1.25
N ARG A 15 2.72 27.74 -1.49
CA ARG A 15 3.04 28.27 -2.83
C ARG A 15 4.52 28.24 -3.21
N ASP A 16 5.40 27.90 -2.30
CA ASP A 16 6.85 27.78 -2.56
C ASP A 16 7.31 26.33 -2.81
N ILE A 17 6.37 25.39 -3.05
CA ILE A 17 6.70 24.01 -3.38
C ILE A 17 7.05 23.95 -4.86
N MET A 18 8.37 23.92 -5.17
CA MET A 18 8.88 23.74 -6.56
C MET A 18 8.59 22.34 -7.14
N GLY A 19 7.97 21.42 -6.40
CA GLY A 19 7.71 20.04 -6.79
C GLY A 19 6.23 19.63 -6.66
N LYS A 20 5.86 18.60 -7.39
CA LYS A 20 4.49 18.06 -7.35
C LYS A 20 4.23 17.26 -6.09
N SER A 21 2.96 17.23 -5.69
CA SER A 21 2.41 16.43 -4.60
C SER A 21 1.65 15.24 -5.15
N VAL A 22 1.99 14.04 -4.70
CA VAL A 22 1.29 12.80 -5.03
C VAL A 22 0.41 12.37 -3.87
N TYR A 23 -0.84 12.03 -4.14
CA TYR A 23 -1.78 11.45 -3.20
C TYR A 23 -2.02 9.99 -3.60
N ILE A 24 -1.57 9.05 -2.79
CA ILE A 24 -1.73 7.62 -3.06
C ILE A 24 -2.82 7.02 -2.17
N ALA A 25 -3.92 6.61 -2.78
CA ALA A 25 -5.05 5.97 -2.10
C ALA A 25 -4.98 4.44 -2.18
N GLU A 26 -5.73 3.74 -1.35
CA GLU A 26 -5.81 2.27 -1.39
C GLU A 26 -6.63 1.75 -2.57
N LYS A 27 -7.67 2.49 -2.98
CA LYS A 27 -8.64 2.09 -4.01
C LYS A 27 -8.97 3.24 -4.95
N PRO A 28 -9.38 2.95 -6.21
CA PRO A 28 -9.75 3.98 -7.17
C PRO A 28 -10.89 4.90 -6.69
N SER A 29 -11.87 4.36 -5.95
CA SER A 29 -12.99 5.15 -5.42
C SER A 29 -12.52 6.18 -4.40
N VAL A 30 -11.63 5.80 -3.50
CA VAL A 30 -11.05 6.71 -2.51
C VAL A 30 -10.22 7.80 -3.19
N ALA A 31 -9.42 7.44 -4.20
CA ALA A 31 -8.65 8.40 -5.00
C ALA A 31 -9.55 9.47 -5.64
N GLN A 32 -10.74 9.10 -6.11
CA GLN A 32 -11.69 10.03 -6.68
C GLN A 32 -12.24 11.02 -5.63
N GLU A 33 -12.49 10.58 -4.40
CA GLU A 33 -12.94 11.48 -3.33
C GLU A 33 -11.82 12.48 -2.95
N PHE A 34 -10.56 12.04 -2.87
CA PHE A 34 -9.43 12.95 -2.70
C PHE A 34 -9.31 13.95 -3.85
N ALA A 35 -9.45 13.50 -5.10
CA ALA A 35 -9.39 14.39 -6.26
C ALA A 35 -10.52 15.44 -6.26
N LYS A 36 -11.73 15.09 -5.83
CA LYS A 36 -12.85 16.02 -5.67
C LYS A 36 -12.54 17.05 -4.55
N ALA A 37 -12.09 16.57 -3.41
CA ALA A 37 -11.81 17.43 -2.25
C ALA A 37 -10.69 18.45 -2.51
N LEU A 38 -9.74 18.14 -3.38
CA LEU A 38 -8.67 19.05 -3.75
C LEU A 38 -9.12 20.22 -4.66
N HIS A 39 -10.32 20.20 -5.22
CA HIS A 39 -10.89 21.22 -6.11
C HIS A 39 -9.99 21.62 -7.30
N VAL A 40 -9.17 20.69 -7.79
CA VAL A 40 -8.28 20.87 -8.93
C VAL A 40 -8.90 20.27 -10.19
N ASN A 41 -8.70 20.90 -11.33
CA ASN A 41 -9.09 20.33 -12.62
C ASN A 41 -8.14 19.22 -13.03
N PHE A 42 -8.52 17.99 -12.71
CA PHE A 42 -7.73 16.81 -13.04
C PHE A 42 -8.00 16.28 -14.42
N THR A 43 -6.94 15.91 -15.13
CA THR A 43 -6.99 15.12 -16.36
C THR A 43 -6.79 13.64 -15.99
N ARG A 44 -7.71 12.78 -16.45
CA ARG A 44 -7.61 11.34 -16.24
C ARG A 44 -6.54 10.74 -17.14
N LYS A 45 -5.65 9.99 -16.55
CA LYS A 45 -4.61 9.20 -17.21
C LYS A 45 -4.82 7.70 -16.89
N ASP A 46 -4.01 6.84 -17.49
CA ASP A 46 -4.03 5.42 -17.17
C ASP A 46 -3.46 5.19 -15.75
N GLY A 47 -4.31 4.78 -14.82
CA GLY A 47 -3.94 4.49 -13.43
C GLY A 47 -3.75 5.70 -12.50
N TYR A 48 -4.02 6.93 -12.95
CA TYR A 48 -3.92 8.13 -12.10
C TYR A 48 -4.69 9.34 -12.68
N LEU A 49 -4.75 10.40 -11.88
CA LEU A 49 -5.29 11.71 -12.22
C LEU A 49 -4.17 12.73 -12.05
N GLU A 50 -4.03 13.70 -12.98
CA GLU A 50 -3.00 14.74 -12.88
C GLU A 50 -3.61 16.10 -13.21
N GLY A 51 -3.34 17.11 -12.38
CA GLY A 51 -3.81 18.48 -12.55
C GLY A 51 -2.96 19.47 -11.77
N GLY A 52 -2.42 20.48 -12.44
CA GLY A 52 -1.49 21.42 -11.80
C GLY A 52 -0.31 20.70 -11.14
N ASP A 53 -0.07 21.03 -9.87
CA ASP A 53 0.99 20.41 -9.06
C ASP A 53 0.53 19.18 -8.27
N HIS A 54 -0.64 18.63 -8.61
CA HIS A 54 -1.24 17.51 -7.90
C HIS A 54 -1.36 16.28 -8.79
N ILE A 55 -1.01 15.13 -8.25
CA ILE A 55 -1.20 13.82 -8.86
C ILE A 55 -1.94 12.95 -7.85
N VAL A 56 -3.04 12.30 -8.28
CA VAL A 56 -3.77 11.35 -7.45
C VAL A 56 -3.68 9.98 -8.10
N THR A 57 -3.11 9.02 -7.40
CA THR A 57 -3.00 7.64 -7.85
C THR A 57 -3.56 6.68 -6.79
N TRP A 58 -3.60 5.40 -7.10
CA TRP A 58 -4.21 4.41 -6.21
C TRP A 58 -3.57 3.04 -6.34
N CYS A 59 -3.66 2.29 -5.26
CA CYS A 59 -3.53 0.85 -5.28
C CYS A 59 -4.87 0.19 -5.69
N VAL A 60 -4.87 -1.12 -5.84
CA VAL A 60 -6.09 -1.92 -6.04
C VAL A 60 -6.21 -2.96 -4.92
N GLY A 61 -6.01 -2.52 -3.68
CA GLY A 61 -5.64 -3.33 -2.55
C GLY A 61 -4.13 -3.60 -2.56
N HIS A 62 -3.70 -4.82 -2.24
CA HIS A 62 -2.28 -5.17 -2.31
C HIS A 62 -1.75 -5.17 -3.73
N LEU A 63 -0.63 -4.47 -3.96
CA LEU A 63 0.16 -4.52 -5.19
C LEU A 63 1.38 -5.44 -5.04
N VAL A 64 1.81 -5.66 -3.80
CA VAL A 64 2.99 -6.44 -3.41
C VAL A 64 2.56 -7.46 -2.37
N THR A 65 3.17 -8.63 -2.40
CA THR A 65 2.94 -9.72 -1.45
C THR A 65 4.25 -10.38 -1.04
N MET A 66 4.24 -11.18 0.03
CA MET A 66 5.36 -12.06 0.35
C MET A 66 5.46 -13.17 -0.69
N SER A 67 6.68 -13.45 -1.14
CA SER A 67 6.96 -14.50 -2.11
C SER A 67 6.66 -15.88 -1.55
N TYR A 68 6.18 -16.77 -2.41
CA TYR A 68 5.95 -18.17 -2.03
C TYR A 68 7.28 -18.90 -1.73
N PRO A 69 7.23 -20.03 -0.98
CA PRO A 69 8.43 -20.78 -0.60
C PRO A 69 9.34 -21.20 -1.75
N ASP A 70 8.80 -21.46 -2.94
CA ASP A 70 9.57 -21.82 -4.13
C ASP A 70 10.45 -20.68 -4.69
N ALA A 71 10.17 -19.42 -4.32
CA ALA A 71 11.07 -18.29 -4.60
C ALA A 71 12.34 -18.29 -3.73
N TYR A 72 12.35 -19.06 -2.64
CA TYR A 72 13.50 -19.25 -1.77
C TYR A 72 14.33 -20.48 -2.17
N ASP A 73 13.65 -21.59 -2.45
CA ASP A 73 14.22 -22.83 -2.95
C ASP A 73 13.21 -23.52 -3.88
N PRO A 74 13.56 -23.79 -5.16
CA PRO A 74 12.69 -24.48 -6.11
C PRO A 74 12.16 -25.84 -5.62
N ASN A 75 12.89 -26.53 -4.74
CA ASN A 75 12.47 -27.78 -4.15
C ASN A 75 11.23 -27.61 -3.24
N LEU A 76 11.01 -26.43 -2.70
CA LEU A 76 9.86 -26.10 -1.85
C LEU A 76 8.55 -25.92 -2.65
N LYS A 77 8.61 -26.04 -3.98
CA LYS A 77 7.42 -26.07 -4.84
C LYS A 77 6.57 -27.32 -4.57
N ARG A 78 7.23 -28.45 -4.28
CA ARG A 78 6.53 -29.68 -3.88
C ARG A 78 6.31 -29.67 -2.36
N TRP A 79 5.07 -29.95 -1.95
CA TRP A 79 4.73 -30.06 -0.55
C TRP A 79 5.21 -31.39 0.01
N SER A 80 6.08 -31.33 1.00
CA SER A 80 6.58 -32.49 1.73
C SER A 80 6.62 -32.17 3.23
N PHE A 81 6.34 -33.17 4.05
CA PHE A 81 6.46 -33.03 5.50
C PHE A 81 7.91 -32.77 5.93
N ASP A 82 8.88 -33.32 5.19
CA ASP A 82 10.31 -33.19 5.47
C ASP A 82 10.83 -31.76 5.26
N THR A 83 10.05 -30.91 4.56
CA THR A 83 10.38 -29.51 4.31
C THR A 83 9.71 -28.53 5.30
N LEU A 84 9.06 -29.07 6.34
CA LEU A 84 8.42 -28.29 7.37
C LEU A 84 9.23 -28.32 8.69
N PRO A 85 9.23 -27.24 9.50
CA PRO A 85 8.59 -25.98 9.20
C PRO A 85 9.41 -25.13 8.21
N PHE A 86 8.73 -24.44 7.28
CA PHE A 86 9.34 -23.41 6.45
C PHE A 86 9.44 -22.11 7.25
N ILE A 87 10.66 -21.68 7.55
CA ILE A 87 10.96 -20.44 8.30
C ILE A 87 12.10 -19.73 7.56
N PRO A 88 11.80 -18.75 6.68
CA PRO A 88 12.85 -18.04 5.97
C PRO A 88 13.62 -17.12 6.92
N LYS A 89 14.93 -17.01 6.71
CA LYS A 89 15.80 -16.07 7.46
C LYS A 89 15.44 -14.61 7.12
N GLU A 90 15.15 -14.36 5.85
CA GLU A 90 14.74 -13.06 5.34
C GLU A 90 13.48 -13.24 4.49
N PHE A 91 12.51 -12.36 4.67
CA PHE A 91 11.27 -12.39 3.88
C PHE A 91 11.49 -11.71 2.54
N LYS A 92 11.16 -12.40 1.46
CA LYS A 92 11.16 -11.85 0.10
C LYS A 92 9.77 -11.35 -0.24
N TYR A 93 9.73 -10.28 -1.00
CA TYR A 93 8.50 -9.68 -1.50
C TYR A 93 8.51 -9.66 -3.01
N GLU A 94 7.33 -9.67 -3.61
CA GLU A 94 7.17 -9.64 -5.06
C GLU A 94 5.90 -8.89 -5.45
N VAL A 95 5.95 -8.26 -6.63
CA VAL A 95 4.77 -7.63 -7.22
C VAL A 95 3.78 -8.70 -7.65
N ILE A 96 2.52 -8.54 -7.27
CA ILE A 96 1.46 -9.46 -7.66
C ILE A 96 1.24 -9.36 -9.18
N PRO A 97 1.42 -10.46 -9.95
CA PRO A 97 1.40 -10.41 -11.42
C PRO A 97 0.12 -9.82 -12.01
N ALA A 98 -1.03 -10.12 -11.41
CA ALA A 98 -2.33 -9.64 -11.88
C ALA A 98 -2.50 -8.12 -11.82
N VAL A 99 -1.73 -7.43 -10.97
CA VAL A 99 -1.79 -5.97 -10.78
C VAL A 99 -0.48 -5.27 -11.10
N ALA A 100 0.46 -5.96 -11.74
CA ALA A 100 1.78 -5.44 -12.08
C ALA A 100 1.73 -4.16 -12.93
N LYS A 101 0.73 -4.03 -13.81
CA LYS A 101 0.52 -2.80 -14.59
C LYS A 101 0.31 -1.60 -13.67
N GLN A 102 -0.60 -1.71 -12.69
CA GLN A 102 -0.87 -0.61 -11.76
C GLN A 102 0.32 -0.34 -10.84
N PHE A 103 1.02 -1.38 -10.39
CA PHE A 103 2.25 -1.22 -9.62
C PHE A 103 3.29 -0.38 -10.38
N ASN A 104 3.53 -0.69 -11.66
CA ASN A 104 4.51 0.04 -12.48
C ASN A 104 4.11 1.51 -12.63
N ILE A 105 2.83 1.81 -12.86
CA ILE A 105 2.32 3.19 -12.92
C ILE A 105 2.58 3.92 -11.59
N VAL A 106 2.23 3.30 -10.47
CA VAL A 106 2.45 3.88 -9.14
C VAL A 106 3.95 4.09 -8.89
N LYS A 107 4.79 3.10 -9.20
CA LYS A 107 6.25 3.21 -9.09
C LYS A 107 6.78 4.38 -9.88
N ASP A 108 6.41 4.48 -11.16
CA ASP A 108 6.87 5.56 -12.04
C ASP A 108 6.49 6.94 -11.48
N ILE A 109 5.27 7.08 -10.95
CA ILE A 109 4.78 8.32 -10.35
C ILE A 109 5.55 8.66 -9.07
N LEU A 110 5.69 7.70 -8.14
CA LEU A 110 6.35 7.95 -6.85
C LEU A 110 7.85 8.25 -6.98
N THR A 111 8.47 7.81 -8.07
CA THR A 111 9.90 8.02 -8.33
C THR A 111 10.19 9.16 -9.31
N ARG A 112 9.18 9.88 -9.81
CA ARG A 112 9.36 11.05 -10.71
C ARG A 112 10.22 12.12 -10.03
N ASP A 113 11.10 12.73 -10.81
CA ASP A 113 11.99 13.79 -10.32
C ASP A 113 11.24 15.06 -9.93
N ASP A 114 10.12 15.36 -10.61
CA ASP A 114 9.26 16.51 -10.31
C ASP A 114 8.31 16.32 -9.13
N VAL A 115 8.31 15.16 -8.47
CA VAL A 115 7.54 14.87 -7.27
C VAL A 115 8.39 15.15 -6.03
N GLU A 116 7.89 15.98 -5.14
CA GLU A 116 8.55 16.30 -3.85
C GLU A 116 7.84 15.66 -2.67
N TYR A 117 6.51 15.76 -2.65
CA TYR A 117 5.69 15.25 -1.55
C TYR A 117 4.89 14.02 -1.96
N ILE A 118 4.79 13.07 -1.04
CA ILE A 118 3.89 11.90 -1.15
C ILE A 118 2.96 11.92 0.06
N TYR A 119 1.68 12.15 -0.19
CA TYR A 119 0.62 12.01 0.79
C TYR A 119 0.08 10.59 0.74
N VAL A 120 0.26 9.86 1.84
CA VAL A 120 -0.15 8.46 1.98
C VAL A 120 -1.59 8.43 2.48
N CYS A 121 -2.52 8.21 1.56
CA CYS A 121 -3.96 8.25 1.76
C CYS A 121 -4.60 6.85 1.74
N THR A 122 -3.83 5.81 2.06
CA THR A 122 -4.36 4.47 2.30
C THR A 122 -5.15 4.44 3.60
N ASP A 123 -6.00 3.43 3.79
CA ASP A 123 -6.89 3.33 4.94
C ASP A 123 -6.16 3.53 6.28
N SER A 124 -6.81 4.22 7.23
CA SER A 124 -6.24 4.56 8.54
C SER A 124 -6.18 3.33 9.43
N GLY A 125 -5.09 2.57 9.33
CA GLY A 125 -4.91 1.33 10.07
C GLY A 125 -3.65 0.58 9.66
N ARG A 126 -3.43 -0.57 10.30
CA ARG A 126 -2.28 -1.45 10.04
C ARG A 126 -2.22 -1.92 8.59
N GLU A 127 -3.36 -2.26 8.01
CA GLU A 127 -3.44 -2.78 6.64
C GLU A 127 -3.03 -1.72 5.61
N GLY A 128 -3.61 -0.51 5.70
CA GLY A 128 -3.24 0.58 4.80
C GLY A 128 -1.79 1.03 4.96
N GLU A 129 -1.25 0.99 6.18
CA GLU A 129 0.18 1.24 6.42
C GLU A 129 1.05 0.17 5.74
N TYR A 130 0.70 -1.12 5.90
CA TYR A 130 1.42 -2.23 5.30
C TYR A 130 1.41 -2.17 3.77
N ILE A 131 0.25 -1.89 3.15
CA ILE A 131 0.11 -1.75 1.69
C ILE A 131 1.09 -0.69 1.17
N TYR A 132 1.08 0.51 1.76
CA TYR A 132 1.95 1.59 1.29
C TYR A 132 3.43 1.27 1.51
N ARG A 133 3.82 0.77 2.69
CA ARG A 133 5.23 0.48 3.00
C ARG A 133 5.82 -0.57 2.05
N LEU A 134 5.06 -1.58 1.67
CA LEU A 134 5.48 -2.55 0.67
C LEU A 134 5.64 -1.91 -0.71
N VAL A 135 4.69 -1.09 -1.14
CA VAL A 135 4.78 -0.36 -2.41
C VAL A 135 6.01 0.57 -2.42
N ARG A 136 6.23 1.32 -1.35
CA ARG A 136 7.39 2.19 -1.16
C ARG A 136 8.71 1.44 -1.30
N GLN A 137 8.81 0.28 -0.63
CA GLN A 137 9.99 -0.58 -0.65
C GLN A 137 10.28 -1.11 -2.06
N GLU A 138 9.29 -1.74 -2.70
CA GLU A 138 9.44 -2.37 -4.02
C GLU A 138 9.57 -1.35 -5.15
N ALA A 139 8.98 -0.17 -5.02
CA ALA A 139 9.17 0.93 -5.95
C ALA A 139 10.55 1.59 -5.81
N GLY A 140 11.23 1.41 -4.67
CA GLY A 140 12.52 2.02 -4.39
C GLY A 140 12.44 3.52 -4.15
N VAL A 141 11.36 4.02 -3.55
CA VAL A 141 11.14 5.45 -3.27
C VAL A 141 12.23 5.97 -2.34
N LYS A 142 12.91 7.05 -2.74
CA LYS A 142 13.98 7.71 -1.98
C LYS A 142 13.92 9.22 -2.15
N GLY A 143 14.32 9.96 -1.11
CA GLY A 143 14.48 11.40 -1.16
C GLY A 143 13.18 12.21 -1.29
N LYS A 144 12.02 11.59 -1.03
CA LYS A 144 10.71 12.24 -1.03
C LYS A 144 10.29 12.58 0.39
N LYS A 145 9.51 13.65 0.54
CA LYS A 145 8.86 14.00 1.80
C LYS A 145 7.53 13.24 1.89
N GLU A 146 7.49 12.25 2.75
CA GLU A 146 6.33 11.37 2.88
C GLU A 146 5.46 11.80 4.07
N ARG A 147 4.18 12.03 3.83
CA ARG A 147 3.19 12.50 4.82
C ARG A 147 2.04 11.52 4.94
N ARG A 148 1.76 11.02 6.13
CA ARG A 148 0.66 10.11 6.40
C ARG A 148 -0.61 10.89 6.68
N VAL A 149 -1.60 10.74 5.80
CA VAL A 149 -2.95 11.28 5.98
C VAL A 149 -3.75 10.29 6.82
N TRP A 150 -4.35 10.76 7.91
CA TRP A 150 -5.12 9.93 8.82
C TRP A 150 -6.53 10.50 8.94
N ILE A 151 -7.51 9.79 8.43
CA ILE A 151 -8.91 10.21 8.38
C ILE A 151 -9.83 9.07 8.82
N ASP A 152 -10.94 9.43 9.46
CA ASP A 152 -11.96 8.48 9.93
C ASP A 152 -13.14 8.38 8.95
N SER A 153 -13.30 9.37 8.06
CA SER A 153 -14.32 9.36 7.01
C SER A 153 -13.79 9.99 5.72
N GLN A 154 -14.48 9.73 4.59
CA GLN A 154 -14.12 10.24 3.27
C GLN A 154 -14.94 11.48 2.88
N THR A 155 -15.39 12.26 3.86
CA THR A 155 -16.00 13.55 3.58
C THR A 155 -14.95 14.57 3.16
N GLU A 156 -15.32 15.53 2.33
CA GLU A 156 -14.40 16.57 1.84
C GLU A 156 -13.70 17.30 3.00
N GLU A 157 -14.46 17.66 4.04
CA GLU A 157 -13.93 18.33 5.22
C GLU A 157 -12.83 17.50 5.94
N GLU A 158 -13.11 16.21 6.18
CA GLU A 158 -12.13 15.30 6.81
C GLU A 158 -10.92 15.03 5.93
N ILE A 159 -11.10 14.91 4.60
CA ILE A 159 -9.99 14.76 3.67
C ILE A 159 -9.06 15.98 3.72
N LEU A 160 -9.60 17.19 3.60
CA LEU A 160 -8.81 18.42 3.65
C LEU A 160 -8.12 18.61 5.00
N LYS A 161 -8.82 18.34 6.09
CA LYS A 161 -8.26 18.35 7.44
C LYS A 161 -7.12 17.33 7.56
N GLY A 162 -7.34 16.10 7.09
CA GLY A 162 -6.34 15.04 7.12
C GLY A 162 -5.07 15.38 6.32
N ILE A 163 -5.20 16.03 5.16
CA ILE A 163 -4.07 16.51 4.37
C ILE A 163 -3.32 17.60 5.13
N ASN A 164 -4.02 18.60 5.69
CA ASN A 164 -3.42 19.70 6.41
C ASN A 164 -2.73 19.30 7.73
N THR A 165 -3.20 18.23 8.35
CA THR A 165 -2.64 17.69 9.60
C THR A 165 -1.76 16.46 9.40
N ALA A 166 -1.44 16.14 8.14
CA ALA A 166 -0.66 14.95 7.81
C ALA A 166 0.73 15.01 8.45
N LYS A 167 1.06 13.94 9.16
CA LYS A 167 2.32 13.81 9.89
C LYS A 167 3.39 13.12 9.04
N ASP A 168 4.64 13.30 9.43
CA ASP A 168 5.73 12.57 8.81
C ASP A 168 5.52 11.07 8.95
N ILE A 169 5.85 10.31 7.89
CA ILE A 169 5.59 8.88 7.88
C ILE A 169 6.35 8.12 8.97
N SER A 170 7.47 8.65 9.44
CA SER A 170 8.26 8.06 10.53
C SER A 170 7.52 8.01 11.87
N GLU A 171 6.53 8.87 12.09
CA GLU A 171 5.69 8.81 13.29
C GLU A 171 4.84 7.53 13.35
N TYR A 172 4.71 6.81 12.22
CA TYR A 172 3.96 5.57 12.08
C TYR A 172 4.85 4.32 11.99
N ASP A 173 6.16 4.42 12.27
CA ASP A 173 7.08 3.29 12.17
C ASP A 173 6.70 2.12 13.10
N ASN A 174 6.30 2.40 14.34
CA ASN A 174 5.81 1.37 15.26
C ASN A 174 4.54 0.66 14.74
N LEU A 175 3.65 1.41 14.09
CA LEU A 175 2.46 0.84 13.45
C LEU A 175 2.85 -0.05 12.27
N SER A 176 3.79 0.42 11.45
CA SER A 176 4.38 -0.33 10.33
C SER A 176 5.00 -1.64 10.82
N ASP A 177 5.84 -1.60 11.86
CA ASP A 177 6.48 -2.78 12.43
C ASP A 177 5.45 -3.81 12.93
N SER A 178 4.40 -3.34 13.61
CA SER A 178 3.32 -4.21 14.06
C SER A 178 2.57 -4.86 12.88
N ALA A 179 2.39 -4.13 11.78
CA ALA A 179 1.74 -4.63 10.58
C ALA A 179 2.60 -5.68 9.86
N TYR A 180 3.91 -5.43 9.72
CA TYR A 180 4.86 -6.40 9.16
C TYR A 180 4.95 -7.67 10.00
N LEU A 181 5.02 -7.55 11.33
CA LEU A 181 5.07 -8.71 12.23
C LEU A 181 3.83 -9.57 12.09
N ARG A 182 2.65 -8.96 12.11
CA ARG A 182 1.39 -9.67 11.92
C ARG A 182 1.33 -10.37 10.56
N ALA A 183 1.68 -9.68 9.48
CA ALA A 183 1.67 -10.27 8.15
C ALA A 183 2.63 -11.47 8.04
N LYS A 184 3.82 -11.38 8.66
CA LYS A 184 4.79 -12.49 8.72
C LYS A 184 4.26 -13.67 9.54
N GLU A 185 3.60 -13.39 10.66
CA GLU A 185 2.96 -14.43 11.49
C GLU A 185 1.88 -15.15 10.69
N ASP A 186 0.94 -14.42 10.10
CA ASP A 186 -0.15 -14.98 9.29
C ASP A 186 0.40 -15.80 8.10
N TYR A 187 1.46 -15.31 7.46
CA TYR A 187 2.13 -16.01 6.36
C TYR A 187 2.76 -17.34 6.84
N LEU A 188 3.54 -17.31 7.92
CA LEU A 188 4.21 -18.52 8.44
C LEU A 188 3.19 -19.56 8.90
N MET A 189 2.17 -19.13 9.64
CA MET A 189 1.09 -20.01 10.08
C MET A 189 0.34 -20.57 8.88
N GLY A 190 -0.06 -19.73 7.93
CA GLY A 190 -0.78 -20.14 6.72
C GLY A 190 0.00 -21.17 5.91
N ILE A 191 1.26 -20.92 5.60
CA ILE A 191 2.08 -21.84 4.78
C ILE A 191 2.34 -23.16 5.50
N ASN A 192 2.76 -23.13 6.75
CA ASN A 192 3.17 -24.35 7.46
C ASN A 192 1.98 -25.22 7.82
N PHE A 193 0.91 -24.65 8.38
CA PHE A 193 -0.26 -25.44 8.78
C PHE A 193 -1.05 -25.96 7.58
N SER A 194 -1.21 -25.15 6.52
CA SER A 194 -1.89 -25.62 5.31
C SER A 194 -1.17 -26.81 4.69
N ARG A 195 0.16 -26.79 4.64
CA ARG A 195 0.98 -27.89 4.13
C ARG A 195 0.89 -29.12 5.02
N ALA A 196 0.99 -28.97 6.36
CA ALA A 196 0.90 -30.07 7.29
C ALA A 196 -0.47 -30.76 7.24
N VAL A 197 -1.57 -30.00 7.25
CA VAL A 197 -2.94 -30.52 7.19
C VAL A 197 -3.21 -31.20 5.86
N SER A 198 -2.82 -30.62 4.74
CA SER A 198 -3.01 -31.20 3.41
C SER A 198 -2.28 -32.54 3.28
N TYR A 199 -1.05 -32.64 3.81
CA TYR A 199 -0.28 -33.86 3.76
C TYR A 199 -0.88 -34.98 4.61
N THR A 200 -1.34 -34.67 5.83
CA THR A 200 -1.98 -35.66 6.72
C THR A 200 -3.32 -36.14 6.14
N HIS A 201 -4.07 -35.24 5.51
CA HIS A 201 -5.37 -35.57 4.89
C HIS A 201 -5.22 -36.46 3.65
N LEU A 202 -4.25 -36.17 2.78
CA LEU A 202 -3.94 -36.98 1.61
C LEU A 202 -3.51 -38.42 2.03
N ARG A 203 -2.62 -38.57 3.02
CA ARG A 203 -2.22 -39.91 3.54
C ARG A 203 -3.37 -40.65 4.18
N ALA A 204 -4.32 -40.01 4.83
CA ALA A 204 -5.49 -40.68 5.39
C ALA A 204 -6.38 -41.32 4.33
N HIS A 205 -6.37 -40.80 3.10
CA HIS A 205 -7.09 -41.38 1.96
C HIS A 205 -6.30 -42.53 1.28
N GLU A 206 -4.96 -42.43 1.25
CA GLU A 206 -4.14 -43.53 0.67
C GLU A 206 -4.15 -44.80 1.50
N THR A 207 -4.24 -44.70 2.83
CA THR A 207 -4.32 -45.85 3.71
C THR A 207 -5.65 -46.61 3.61
N LYS A 208 -6.71 -46.01 3.09
CA LYS A 208 -8.01 -46.69 2.82
C LYS A 208 -8.07 -47.38 1.47
N ALA A 209 -7.19 -47.05 0.53
CA ALA A 209 -7.16 -47.66 -0.81
C ALA A 209 -6.29 -48.93 -0.89
N ASN A 210 -5.49 -49.22 0.15
CA ASN A 210 -4.59 -50.37 0.24
C ASN A 210 -5.03 -51.42 1.27
N LEU A 211 -6.26 -51.38 1.73
CA LEU A 211 -6.97 -52.40 2.49
C LEU A 211 -8.14 -52.98 1.66
#